data_1734426be375971ec97c41383ee2a71a
#
_entry.id   1734426be375971ec97c41383ee2a71a
#
_cell.length_a   1.000
_cell.length_b   1.000
_cell.length_c   1.000
_cell.angle_alpha   90.00
_cell.angle_beta   90.00
_cell.angle_gamma   90.00
#
_symmetry.space_group_name_H-M   'P 1'
#
loop_
_entity.id
_entity.type
_entity.pdbx_description
1 polymer ?
#
loop_
_entity_poly.entity_id
_entity_poly.type
_entity_poly.pdbx_seq_one_letter_code
_entity_poly.pdbx_strand_id
1 'polypeptide(L)'
;MSGHSKWSTIKRKKGANDAKRGKLFAKLVKAIEIAAKNGGTDPANNASLYQAISKAKSNSVPNDNIERALKRVEGNHDSGEIFELTYEGYGPYGVALLITCLTDNKNRTSSDVRAALTKHNGSMGTPGSVNYLFELKALFQFDKYDEDLIDVAINNGCLDIQESKSFL
;
A
#
# COMPACT_ATOMS: atom_id res chain seq x y z
N MET A 1 23.47 33.56 24.42
CA MET A 1 22.08 33.30 23.93
C MET A 1 22.19 32.59 22.60
N SER A 2 22.01 31.28 22.64
CA SER A 2 22.11 30.41 21.45
C SER A 2 20.80 30.47 20.68
N GLY A 3 20.74 31.32 19.66
CA GLY A 3 19.62 31.34 18.72
C GLY A 3 19.60 30.07 17.88
N HIS A 4 18.71 29.14 18.21
CA HIS A 4 18.40 28.05 17.27
C HIS A 4 17.86 28.66 15.99
N SER A 5 18.71 28.73 14.97
CA SER A 5 18.37 29.32 13.68
C SER A 5 17.09 28.66 13.14
N LYS A 6 16.12 29.50 12.77
CA LYS A 6 14.89 29.10 12.06
C LYS A 6 15.20 28.15 10.87
N TRP A 7 16.36 28.36 10.26
CA TRP A 7 16.92 27.54 9.19
C TRP A 7 17.21 26.10 9.62
N SER A 8 17.78 25.86 10.80
CA SER A 8 18.08 24.50 11.31
C SER A 8 16.81 23.72 11.59
N THR A 9 15.76 24.39 12.04
CA THR A 9 14.43 23.77 12.27
C THR A 9 13.74 23.41 10.95
N ILE A 10 13.82 24.28 9.95
CA ILE A 10 13.28 24.04 8.61
C ILE A 10 14.04 22.88 7.94
N LYS A 11 15.37 22.88 8.02
CA LYS A 11 16.22 21.81 7.45
C LYS A 11 15.91 20.46 8.07
N ARG A 12 15.70 20.36 9.38
CA ARG A 12 15.30 19.11 10.06
C ARG A 12 13.92 18.63 9.62
N LYS A 13 12.91 19.52 9.55
CA LYS A 13 11.55 19.16 9.09
C LYS A 13 11.57 18.70 7.64
N LYS A 14 12.30 19.39 6.76
CA LYS A 14 12.46 19.02 5.36
C LYS A 14 13.12 17.65 5.23
N GLY A 15 14.25 17.41 5.91
CA GLY A 15 14.95 16.13 5.89
C GLY A 15 14.07 14.96 6.40
N ALA A 16 13.28 15.17 7.45
CA ALA A 16 12.35 14.15 7.96
C ALA A 16 11.22 13.84 6.96
N ASN A 17 10.69 14.85 6.27
CA ASN A 17 9.67 14.67 5.24
C ASN A 17 10.24 13.99 3.99
N ASP A 18 11.46 14.37 3.57
CA ASP A 18 12.15 13.75 2.45
C ASP A 18 12.46 12.27 2.72
N ALA A 19 12.85 11.92 3.94
CA ALA A 19 13.05 10.53 4.35
C ALA A 19 11.76 9.72 4.35
N LYS A 20 10.64 10.29 4.83
CA LYS A 20 9.31 9.64 4.76
C LYS A 20 8.86 9.42 3.33
N ARG A 21 9.04 10.43 2.48
CA ARG A 21 8.72 10.36 1.05
C ARG A 21 9.57 9.31 0.34
N GLY A 22 10.87 9.25 0.63
CA GLY A 22 11.78 8.23 0.09
C GLY A 22 11.33 6.81 0.45
N LYS A 23 10.95 6.57 1.70
CA LYS A 23 10.41 5.28 2.14
C LYS A 23 9.10 4.92 1.43
N LEU A 24 8.19 5.88 1.25
CA LEU A 24 6.94 5.67 0.51
C LEU A 24 7.23 5.32 -0.95
N PHE A 25 8.11 6.05 -1.62
CA PHE A 25 8.50 5.78 -3.00
C PHE A 25 9.10 4.39 -3.16
N ALA A 26 9.99 3.96 -2.26
CA ALA A 26 10.56 2.63 -2.27
C ALA A 26 9.48 1.53 -2.17
N LYS A 27 8.48 1.72 -1.30
CA LYS A 27 7.34 0.78 -1.19
C LYS A 27 6.52 0.72 -2.47
N LEU A 28 6.21 1.86 -3.08
CA LEU A 28 5.42 1.93 -4.31
C LEU A 28 6.17 1.31 -5.50
N VAL A 29 7.46 1.57 -5.62
CA VAL A 29 8.32 0.95 -6.64
C VAL A 29 8.39 -0.57 -6.45
N LYS A 30 8.52 -1.04 -5.21
CA LYS A 30 8.54 -2.47 -4.90
C LYS A 30 7.22 -3.16 -5.27
N ALA A 31 6.07 -2.51 -5.02
CA ALA A 31 4.77 -3.02 -5.43
C ALA A 31 4.66 -3.18 -6.95
N ILE A 32 5.22 -2.25 -7.75
CA ILE A 32 5.29 -2.35 -9.20
C ILE A 32 6.14 -3.56 -9.62
N GLU A 33 7.33 -3.74 -9.04
CA GLU A 33 8.21 -4.88 -9.34
C GLU A 33 7.51 -6.22 -9.08
N ILE A 34 6.75 -6.31 -8.00
CA ILE A 34 6.03 -7.54 -7.62
C ILE A 34 4.87 -7.80 -8.58
N ALA A 35 4.05 -6.79 -8.85
CA ALA A 35 2.94 -6.93 -9.78
C ALA A 35 3.43 -7.32 -11.18
N ALA A 36 4.54 -6.73 -11.64
CA ALA A 36 5.17 -7.07 -12.92
C ALA A 36 5.69 -8.50 -12.96
N LYS A 37 6.29 -8.99 -11.86
CA LYS A 37 6.77 -10.40 -11.77
C LYS A 37 5.64 -11.41 -11.84
N ASN A 38 4.53 -11.12 -11.17
CA ASN A 38 3.43 -12.07 -11.04
C ASN A 38 2.54 -12.13 -12.30
N GLY A 39 2.42 -11.04 -13.04
CA GLY A 39 1.48 -10.93 -14.16
C GLY A 39 2.06 -10.36 -15.45
N GLY A 40 3.39 -10.18 -15.53
CA GLY A 40 4.06 -9.58 -16.69
C GLY A 40 4.17 -8.07 -16.61
N THR A 41 5.07 -7.52 -17.45
CA THR A 41 5.45 -6.09 -17.44
C THR A 41 4.53 -5.19 -18.28
N ASP A 42 3.53 -5.75 -18.94
CA ASP A 42 2.54 -5.01 -19.72
C ASP A 42 1.32 -4.62 -18.85
N PRO A 43 1.11 -3.33 -18.53
CA PRO A 43 -0.03 -2.89 -17.73
C PRO A 43 -1.40 -3.14 -18.39
N ALA A 44 -1.45 -3.27 -19.73
CA ALA A 44 -2.69 -3.54 -20.44
C ALA A 44 -3.23 -4.96 -20.16
N ASN A 45 -2.31 -5.87 -19.90
CA ASN A 45 -2.60 -7.28 -19.64
C ASN A 45 -2.46 -7.67 -18.15
N ASN A 46 -2.08 -6.72 -17.28
CA ASN A 46 -1.85 -6.94 -15.87
C ASN A 46 -2.54 -5.87 -15.01
N ALA A 47 -3.76 -6.15 -14.57
CA ALA A 47 -4.57 -5.22 -13.77
C ALA A 47 -3.87 -4.80 -12.45
N SER A 48 -3.16 -5.72 -11.79
CA SER A 48 -2.41 -5.44 -10.57
C SER A 48 -1.27 -4.45 -10.84
N LEU A 49 -0.57 -4.61 -11.96
CA LEU A 49 0.48 -3.69 -12.39
C LEU A 49 -0.08 -2.32 -12.74
N TYR A 50 -1.19 -2.28 -13.46
CA TYR A 50 -1.88 -1.02 -13.78
C TYR A 50 -2.24 -0.24 -12.51
N GLN A 51 -2.83 -0.91 -11.51
CA GLN A 51 -3.17 -0.29 -10.23
C GLN A 51 -1.93 0.18 -9.45
N ALA A 52 -0.86 -0.63 -9.41
CA ALA A 52 0.38 -0.26 -8.75
C ALA A 52 1.03 0.97 -9.38
N ILE A 53 1.07 1.05 -10.73
CA ILE A 53 1.56 2.22 -11.48
C ILE A 53 0.68 3.44 -11.22
N SER A 54 -0.64 3.31 -11.28
CA SER A 54 -1.58 4.41 -11.01
C SER A 54 -1.40 4.97 -9.61
N LYS A 55 -1.26 4.10 -8.60
CA LYS A 55 -0.99 4.49 -7.22
C LYS A 55 0.38 5.16 -7.07
N ALA A 56 1.41 4.72 -7.78
CA ALA A 56 2.72 5.36 -7.76
C ALA A 56 2.66 6.76 -8.38
N LYS A 57 1.97 6.92 -9.50
CA LYS A 57 1.77 8.22 -10.17
C LYS A 57 0.98 9.21 -9.31
N SER A 58 -0.10 8.78 -8.66
CA SER A 58 -0.89 9.62 -7.75
C SER A 58 -0.07 10.11 -6.53
N ASN A 59 0.96 9.36 -6.13
CA ASN A 59 1.91 9.76 -5.10
C ASN A 59 3.15 10.49 -5.64
N SER A 60 3.12 10.94 -6.89
CA SER A 60 4.21 11.68 -7.55
C SER A 60 5.54 10.93 -7.60
N VAL A 61 5.51 9.61 -7.76
CA VAL A 61 6.72 8.83 -8.07
C VAL A 61 7.16 9.17 -9.50
N PRO A 62 8.42 9.55 -9.74
CA PRO A 62 8.91 9.88 -11.07
C PRO A 62 8.78 8.70 -12.04
N ASN A 63 8.42 8.99 -13.29
CA ASN A 63 8.26 7.96 -14.33
C ASN A 63 9.54 7.13 -14.53
N ASP A 64 10.71 7.76 -14.47
CA ASP A 64 12.01 7.06 -14.57
C ASP A 64 12.19 5.97 -13.51
N ASN A 65 11.60 6.15 -12.32
CA ASN A 65 11.67 5.15 -11.26
C ASN A 65 10.75 3.96 -11.58
N ILE A 66 9.59 4.23 -12.18
CA ILE A 66 8.63 3.22 -12.63
C ILE A 66 9.26 2.40 -13.77
N GLU A 67 9.79 3.06 -14.79
CA GLU A 67 10.44 2.38 -15.91
C GLU A 67 11.64 1.55 -15.48
N ARG A 68 12.49 2.08 -14.59
CA ARG A 68 13.60 1.32 -14.02
C ARG A 68 13.16 0.09 -13.24
N ALA A 69 12.01 0.16 -12.56
CA ALA A 69 11.45 -0.99 -11.87
C ALA A 69 11.01 -2.08 -12.85
N LEU A 70 10.33 -1.71 -13.94
CA LEU A 70 9.91 -2.64 -14.99
C LEU A 70 11.11 -3.29 -15.67
N LYS A 71 12.10 -2.50 -16.09
CA LYS A 71 13.35 -3.01 -16.72
C LYS A 71 14.12 -3.97 -15.82
N ARG A 72 14.12 -3.77 -14.49
CA ARG A 72 14.75 -4.72 -13.56
C ARG A 72 14.04 -6.06 -13.55
N VAL A 73 12.72 -6.08 -13.70
CA VAL A 73 11.95 -7.32 -13.77
C VAL A 73 12.20 -8.03 -15.11
N GLU A 74 12.25 -7.30 -16.21
CA GLU A 74 12.56 -7.85 -17.54
C GLU A 74 13.97 -8.44 -17.64
N GLY A 75 14.96 -7.79 -16.98
CA GLY A 75 16.37 -8.20 -17.04
C GLY A 75 16.81 -9.26 -16.00
N ASN A 76 15.99 -9.53 -14.98
CA ASN A 76 16.36 -10.39 -13.86
C ASN A 76 15.38 -11.56 -13.72
N HIS A 77 15.66 -12.66 -14.37
CA HIS A 77 15.01 -13.96 -14.11
C HIS A 77 15.39 -14.56 -12.73
N ASP A 78 16.35 -13.96 -12.02
CA ASP A 78 16.95 -14.53 -10.80
C ASP A 78 16.69 -13.71 -9.52
N SER A 79 15.74 -12.76 -9.56
CA SER A 79 15.32 -12.06 -8.36
C SER A 79 14.44 -12.98 -7.53
N GLY A 80 14.91 -13.31 -6.32
CA GLY A 80 14.32 -14.26 -5.38
C GLY A 80 12.79 -14.22 -5.27
N GLU A 81 12.22 -15.33 -4.92
CA GLU A 81 10.78 -15.52 -4.74
C GLU A 81 10.21 -14.45 -3.80
N ILE A 82 9.14 -13.77 -4.23
CA ILE A 82 8.45 -12.79 -3.40
C ILE A 82 7.17 -13.44 -2.91
N PHE A 83 6.99 -13.37 -1.59
CA PHE A 83 5.84 -13.92 -0.90
C PHE A 83 4.88 -12.80 -0.51
N GLU A 84 3.62 -13.02 -0.74
CA GLU A 84 2.55 -12.26 -0.09
C GLU A 84 2.16 -13.01 1.19
N LEU A 85 2.25 -12.32 2.33
CA LEU A 85 1.95 -12.86 3.64
C LEU A 85 0.93 -11.97 4.33
N THR A 86 -0.03 -12.59 4.99
CA THR A 86 -1.00 -11.88 5.82
C THR A 86 -0.76 -12.23 7.28
N TYR A 87 -0.60 -11.21 8.11
CA TYR A 87 -0.50 -11.31 9.56
C TYR A 87 -1.75 -10.75 10.21
N GLU A 88 -2.13 -11.37 11.28
CA GLU A 88 -3.25 -10.97 12.12
C GLU A 88 -2.73 -10.42 13.44
N GLY A 89 -3.41 -9.45 14.00
CA GLY A 89 -2.98 -8.85 15.25
C GLY A 89 -3.98 -7.87 15.83
N TYR A 90 -3.59 -7.30 16.95
CA TYR A 90 -4.37 -6.32 17.67
C TYR A 90 -3.54 -5.06 17.89
N GLY A 91 -4.11 -3.92 17.59
CA GLY A 91 -3.61 -2.61 17.97
C GLY A 91 -3.96 -2.26 19.41
N PRO A 92 -3.61 -1.04 19.86
CA PRO A 92 -4.06 -0.52 21.16
C PRO A 92 -5.58 -0.63 21.29
N TYR A 93 -6.03 -0.91 22.50
CA TYR A 93 -7.47 -1.05 22.84
C TYR A 93 -8.17 -2.21 22.14
N GLY A 94 -7.43 -3.20 21.63
CA GLY A 94 -8.01 -4.38 21.01
C GLY A 94 -8.51 -4.18 19.57
N VAL A 95 -8.06 -3.14 18.88
CA VAL A 95 -8.42 -2.90 17.47
C VAL A 95 -7.85 -4.01 16.62
N ALA A 96 -8.71 -4.74 15.90
CA ALA A 96 -8.30 -5.81 14.99
C ALA A 96 -7.50 -5.25 13.80
N LEU A 97 -6.41 -5.94 13.45
CA LEU A 97 -5.51 -5.57 12.36
C LEU A 97 -5.27 -6.77 11.46
N LEU A 98 -5.55 -6.59 10.16
CA LEU A 98 -5.15 -7.51 9.10
C LEU A 98 -4.03 -6.84 8.30
N ILE A 99 -2.83 -7.44 8.29
CA ILE A 99 -1.62 -6.81 7.78
C ILE A 99 -1.09 -7.62 6.61
N THR A 100 -1.26 -7.12 5.39
CA THR A 100 -0.69 -7.75 4.19
C THR A 100 0.72 -7.22 3.94
N CYS A 101 1.67 -8.13 3.76
CA CYS A 101 3.08 -7.84 3.53
C CYS A 101 3.57 -8.53 2.27
N LEU A 102 4.38 -7.84 1.49
CA LEU A 102 5.11 -8.37 0.35
C LEU A 102 6.59 -8.45 0.71
N THR A 103 7.19 -9.62 0.65
CA THR A 103 8.56 -9.84 1.14
C THR A 103 9.29 -10.95 0.39
N ASP A 104 10.61 -10.82 0.33
CA ASP A 104 11.56 -11.84 -0.08
C ASP A 104 12.06 -12.69 1.11
N ASN A 105 11.71 -12.31 2.37
CA ASN A 105 12.14 -13.00 3.58
C ASN A 105 11.05 -13.06 4.65
N LYS A 106 10.38 -14.20 4.72
CA LYS A 106 9.26 -14.47 5.65
C LYS A 106 9.64 -14.25 7.12
N ASN A 107 10.83 -14.72 7.51
CA ASN A 107 11.27 -14.70 8.92
C ASN A 107 11.57 -13.25 9.38
N ARG A 108 12.29 -12.48 8.55
CA ARG A 108 12.55 -11.06 8.82
C ARG A 108 11.25 -10.30 8.96
N THR A 109 10.34 -10.45 8.01
CA THR A 109 9.05 -9.72 8.01
C THR A 109 8.19 -10.08 9.22
N SER A 110 8.12 -11.35 9.60
CA SER A 110 7.40 -11.77 10.81
C SER A 110 7.96 -11.09 12.07
N SER A 111 9.29 -11.06 12.19
CA SER A 111 9.97 -10.41 13.32
C SER A 111 9.73 -8.89 13.33
N ASP A 112 9.79 -8.23 12.17
CA ASP A 112 9.59 -6.80 12.04
C ASP A 112 8.14 -6.40 12.35
N VAL A 113 7.15 -7.16 11.87
CA VAL A 113 5.72 -6.93 12.18
C VAL A 113 5.47 -7.10 13.68
N ARG A 114 5.98 -8.16 14.29
CA ARG A 114 5.87 -8.39 15.74
C ARG A 114 6.49 -7.26 16.54
N ALA A 115 7.70 -6.83 16.19
CA ALA A 115 8.39 -5.73 16.85
C ALA A 115 7.63 -4.41 16.69
N ALA A 116 7.09 -4.14 15.49
CA ALA A 116 6.31 -2.94 15.24
C ALA A 116 5.02 -2.90 16.09
N LEU A 117 4.28 -3.99 16.14
CA LEU A 117 3.06 -4.08 16.97
C LEU A 117 3.39 -3.88 18.46
N THR A 118 4.36 -4.62 18.99
CA THR A 118 4.77 -4.51 20.39
C THR A 118 5.23 -3.09 20.76
N LYS A 119 6.01 -2.45 19.89
CA LYS A 119 6.47 -1.07 20.10
C LYS A 119 5.33 -0.06 20.23
N HIS A 120 4.19 -0.34 19.62
CA HIS A 120 3.02 0.54 19.60
C HIS A 120 1.85 0.00 20.45
N ASN A 121 2.15 -0.76 21.50
CA ASN A 121 1.17 -1.35 22.43
C ASN A 121 0.13 -2.25 21.75
N GLY A 122 0.52 -2.89 20.66
CA GLY A 122 -0.24 -3.94 20.00
C GLY A 122 0.36 -5.30 20.24
N SER A 123 -0.26 -6.32 19.68
CA SER A 123 0.21 -7.70 19.75
C SER A 123 -0.06 -8.45 18.44
N MET A 124 0.81 -9.40 18.12
CA MET A 124 0.59 -10.29 17.00
C MET A 124 -0.36 -11.40 17.43
N GLY A 125 -1.41 -11.63 16.65
CA GLY A 125 -2.37 -12.72 16.85
C GLY A 125 -1.91 -14.02 16.18
N THR A 126 -2.68 -15.06 16.42
CA THR A 126 -2.57 -16.32 15.68
C THR A 126 -3.40 -16.26 14.39
N PRO A 127 -3.10 -17.06 13.36
CA PRO A 127 -3.95 -17.17 12.19
C PRO A 127 -5.41 -17.49 12.56
N GLY A 128 -6.36 -16.73 11.98
CA GLY A 128 -7.78 -16.86 12.27
C GLY A 128 -8.29 -16.01 13.46
N SER A 129 -7.42 -15.27 14.15
CA SER A 129 -7.81 -14.48 15.33
C SER A 129 -8.67 -13.26 14.99
N VAL A 130 -8.49 -12.67 13.81
CA VAL A 130 -9.21 -11.47 13.38
C VAL A 130 -9.71 -11.52 11.93
N ASN A 131 -9.21 -12.44 11.10
CA ASN A 131 -9.53 -12.50 9.69
C ASN A 131 -11.05 -12.56 9.40
N TYR A 132 -11.82 -13.23 10.26
CA TYR A 132 -13.28 -13.34 10.16
C TYR A 132 -14.01 -12.01 10.30
N LEU A 133 -13.36 -10.96 10.79
CA LEU A 133 -13.90 -9.61 10.91
C LEU A 133 -13.75 -8.79 9.62
N PHE A 134 -13.01 -9.31 8.64
CA PHE A 134 -12.68 -8.58 7.42
C PHE A 134 -13.30 -9.27 6.22
N GLU A 135 -13.85 -8.47 5.34
CA GLU A 135 -14.38 -8.89 4.04
C GLU A 135 -13.69 -8.08 2.94
N LEU A 136 -13.17 -8.77 1.93
CA LEU A 136 -12.58 -8.11 0.78
C LEU A 136 -13.67 -7.58 -0.14
N LYS A 137 -13.72 -6.26 -0.33
CA LYS A 137 -14.68 -5.58 -1.21
C LYS A 137 -13.96 -4.69 -2.21
N ALA A 138 -14.54 -4.55 -3.40
CA ALA A 138 -14.13 -3.53 -4.35
C ALA A 138 -14.87 -2.23 -4.02
N LEU A 139 -14.12 -1.12 -3.96
CA LEU A 139 -14.67 0.23 -3.80
C LEU A 139 -14.54 0.98 -5.12
N PHE A 140 -15.67 1.42 -5.65
CA PHE A 140 -15.75 2.29 -6.80
C PHE A 140 -16.17 3.68 -6.33
N GLN A 141 -15.43 4.70 -6.73
CA GLN A 141 -15.70 6.08 -6.36
C GLN A 141 -15.94 6.91 -7.63
N PHE A 142 -17.03 7.66 -7.64
CA PHE A 142 -17.41 8.53 -8.75
C PHE A 142 -17.57 9.95 -8.22
N ASP A 143 -17.06 10.93 -8.97
CA ASP A 143 -17.21 12.35 -8.63
C ASP A 143 -18.62 12.86 -8.90
N LYS A 144 -19.32 12.21 -9.82
CA LYS A 144 -20.71 12.46 -10.18
C LYS A 144 -21.41 11.14 -10.46
N TYR A 145 -22.70 11.07 -10.14
CA TYR A 145 -23.54 9.92 -10.46
C TYR A 145 -24.92 10.41 -10.91
N ASP A 146 -25.60 9.57 -11.65
CA ASP A 146 -26.98 9.68 -12.08
C ASP A 146 -27.74 8.40 -11.75
N GLU A 147 -29.04 8.39 -12.01
CA GLU A 147 -29.88 7.23 -11.76
C GLU A 147 -29.46 6.01 -12.60
N ASP A 148 -29.00 6.24 -13.84
CA ASP A 148 -28.53 5.16 -14.72
C ASP A 148 -27.30 4.46 -14.16
N LEU A 149 -26.36 5.21 -13.57
CA LEU A 149 -25.18 4.63 -12.93
C LEU A 149 -25.54 3.80 -11.69
N ILE A 150 -26.52 4.26 -10.92
CA ILE A 150 -27.04 3.55 -9.75
C ILE A 150 -27.67 2.21 -10.20
N ASP A 151 -28.49 2.24 -11.22
CA ASP A 151 -29.13 1.05 -11.77
C ASP A 151 -28.10 0.05 -12.31
N VAL A 152 -27.09 0.52 -13.03
CA VAL A 152 -25.96 -0.32 -13.48
C VAL A 152 -25.24 -0.95 -12.29
N ALA A 153 -24.95 -0.18 -11.23
CA ALA A 153 -24.27 -0.69 -10.06
C ALA A 153 -25.08 -1.80 -9.37
N ILE A 154 -26.38 -1.56 -9.16
CA ILE A 154 -27.29 -2.55 -8.53
C ILE A 154 -27.37 -3.82 -9.37
N ASN A 155 -27.56 -3.70 -10.69
CA ASN A 155 -27.67 -4.84 -11.60
C ASN A 155 -26.37 -5.65 -11.70
N ASN A 156 -25.22 -5.07 -11.35
CA ASN A 156 -23.92 -5.73 -11.28
C ASN A 156 -23.50 -6.15 -9.87
N GLY A 157 -24.45 -6.21 -8.93
CA GLY A 157 -24.22 -6.78 -7.60
C GLY A 157 -23.55 -5.82 -6.61
N CYS A 158 -23.76 -4.52 -6.75
CA CYS A 158 -23.35 -3.55 -5.76
C CYS A 158 -23.97 -3.88 -4.40
N LEU A 159 -23.14 -3.92 -3.35
CA LEU A 159 -23.56 -4.30 -1.99
C LEU A 159 -24.03 -3.10 -1.18
N ASP A 160 -23.47 -1.91 -1.45
CA ASP A 160 -23.78 -0.69 -0.71
C ASP A 160 -23.42 0.55 -1.56
N ILE A 161 -24.22 1.60 -1.45
CA ILE A 161 -24.00 2.88 -2.12
C ILE A 161 -24.02 3.97 -1.05
N GLN A 162 -22.93 4.71 -0.92
CA GLN A 162 -22.79 5.79 0.06
C GLN A 162 -22.49 7.12 -0.63
N GLU A 163 -23.27 8.13 -0.30
CA GLU A 163 -22.92 9.50 -0.64
C GLU A 163 -21.89 10.03 0.35
N SER A 164 -20.69 10.32 -0.13
CA SER A 164 -19.67 11.00 0.64
C SER A 164 -19.74 12.50 0.35
N LYS A 165 -20.07 13.31 1.36
CA LYS A 165 -19.77 14.73 1.25
C LYS A 165 -18.26 14.87 1.20
N SER A 166 -17.76 15.39 0.07
CA SER A 166 -16.35 15.72 -0.13
C SER A 166 -15.82 16.47 1.11
N PHE A 167 -14.97 15.82 1.87
CA PHE A 167 -14.14 16.53 2.85
C PHE A 167 -13.04 17.23 2.06
N LEU A 168 -13.17 18.55 1.91
CA LEU A 168 -12.12 19.44 1.45
C LEU A 168 -10.96 19.46 2.47
#